data_b3d48cd7ca92817d2f00b037cfa1cbae
#
_entry.id   b3d48cd7ca92817d2f00b037cfa1cbae
#
_cell.length_a   1.000
_cell.length_b   1.000
_cell.length_c   1.000
_cell.angle_alpha   90.00
_cell.angle_beta   90.00
_cell.angle_gamma   90.00
#
_symmetry.space_group_name_H-M   'P 1'
#
loop_
_entity.id
_entity.type
_entity.pdbx_description
1 polymer ?
#
loop_
_entity_poly.entity_id
_entity_poly.type
_entity_poly.pdbx_seq_one_letter_code
_entity_poly.pdbx_strand_id
1 'polypeptide(L)'
;PTPSVSSAASDVYKRQDIQEFINIVGRNLEKTIIVDPSVRGKIDVRSYDVLNEEQYYSFFLNVLEVYGYAVVEMDSGVLKIIKAKDSKTSAIPVVGDSDTIKGDNVVTRVVTVRNVSVRELSPLLRQLNDNAGAGNVVHYDPANIILITGRAAVVNRLAEIIKRVDQAGDKEIEVVELKNASAAEMVRIVDALSKTTDAKNTPAF
;
A
#
# COMPACT_ATOMS: atom_id res chain seq x y z
N PRO A 1 10.35 41.86 1.64
CA PRO A 1 11.58 41.10 1.50
C PRO A 1 11.28 39.69 1.95
N THR A 2 11.10 38.84 0.97
CA THR A 2 10.97 37.38 1.20
C THR A 2 12.33 36.87 1.68
N PRO A 3 12.40 36.08 2.76
CA PRO A 3 13.65 35.43 3.12
C PRO A 3 14.01 34.46 2.00
N SER A 4 15.13 34.72 1.36
CA SER A 4 15.75 33.81 0.41
C SER A 4 16.03 32.51 1.14
N VAL A 5 15.45 31.42 0.66
CA VAL A 5 15.80 30.05 1.09
C VAL A 5 17.29 29.89 0.78
N SER A 6 18.06 29.89 1.84
CA SER A 6 19.51 29.79 1.81
C SER A 6 19.92 28.53 1.07
N SER A 7 20.83 28.68 0.13
CA SER A 7 21.49 27.64 -0.64
C SER A 7 22.41 26.77 0.23
N ALA A 8 21.86 26.12 1.25
CA ALA A 8 22.56 25.18 2.12
C ALA A 8 22.40 23.70 1.67
N ALA A 9 22.02 23.49 0.43
CA ALA A 9 21.73 22.14 -0.08
C ALA A 9 22.85 21.54 -0.94
N SER A 10 24.11 21.83 -0.61
CA SER A 10 25.26 21.17 -1.21
C SER A 10 26.11 20.39 -0.20
N ASP A 11 25.53 20.00 0.91
CA ASP A 11 26.24 19.15 1.85
C ASP A 11 26.07 17.68 1.45
N VAL A 12 27.13 17.16 0.85
CA VAL A 12 27.37 15.73 0.65
C VAL A 12 27.33 15.06 2.01
N TYR A 13 26.20 14.41 2.34
CA TYR A 13 26.02 13.61 3.54
C TYR A 13 26.88 12.33 3.44
N LYS A 14 28.18 12.46 3.73
CA LYS A 14 29.10 11.32 3.80
C LYS A 14 29.01 10.68 5.17
N ARG A 15 28.54 9.42 5.24
CA ARG A 15 28.58 8.54 6.43
C ARG A 15 28.23 9.25 7.75
N GLN A 16 26.98 9.70 7.85
CA GLN A 16 26.48 10.32 9.07
C GLN A 16 25.79 9.28 9.97
N ASP A 17 25.69 9.60 11.25
CA ASP A 17 24.82 8.88 12.16
C ASP A 17 23.35 9.15 11.75
N ILE A 18 22.53 8.10 11.73
CA ILE A 18 21.13 8.21 11.35
C ILE A 18 20.37 9.20 12.23
N GLN A 19 20.72 9.32 13.51
CA GLN A 19 20.09 10.25 14.43
C GLN A 19 20.44 11.70 14.09
N GLU A 20 21.67 11.95 13.66
CA GLU A 20 22.09 13.28 13.19
C GLU A 20 21.34 13.68 11.93
N PHE A 21 21.24 12.76 10.96
CA PHE A 21 20.43 12.96 9.75
C PHE A 21 18.98 13.30 10.10
N ILE A 22 18.33 12.52 10.97
CA ILE A 22 16.95 12.76 11.41
C ILE A 22 16.80 14.15 12.04
N ASN A 23 17.75 14.56 12.88
CA ASN A 23 17.71 15.88 13.52
C ASN A 23 17.85 17.03 12.51
N ILE A 24 18.70 16.88 11.51
CA ILE A 24 18.85 17.89 10.44
C ILE A 24 17.56 18.01 9.65
N VAL A 25 16.98 16.87 9.25
CA VAL A 25 15.73 16.84 8.49
C VAL A 25 14.58 17.43 9.30
N GLY A 26 14.44 17.08 10.58
CA GLY A 26 13.42 17.62 11.46
C GLY A 26 13.47 19.14 11.59
N ARG A 27 14.68 19.71 11.67
CA ARG A 27 14.87 21.18 11.68
C ARG A 27 14.47 21.82 10.36
N ASN A 28 14.87 21.22 9.23
CA ASN A 28 14.59 21.78 7.91
C ASN A 28 13.11 21.72 7.53
N LEU A 29 12.40 20.69 8.02
CA LEU A 29 10.96 20.52 7.79
C LEU A 29 10.09 21.14 8.90
N GLU A 30 10.72 21.74 9.93
CA GLU A 30 10.03 22.29 11.11
C GLU A 30 9.06 21.30 11.77
N LYS A 31 9.37 19.99 11.69
CA LYS A 31 8.53 18.91 12.24
C LYS A 31 9.15 18.35 13.53
N THR A 32 8.27 18.10 14.50
CA THR A 32 8.65 17.39 15.73
C THR A 32 8.80 15.90 15.42
N ILE A 33 9.96 15.34 15.73
CA ILE A 33 10.28 13.93 15.47
C ILE A 33 10.60 13.21 16.78
N ILE A 34 9.96 12.08 17.01
CA ILE A 34 10.26 11.15 18.09
C ILE A 34 10.98 9.96 17.49
N VAL A 35 12.18 9.67 17.99
CA VAL A 35 13.03 8.58 17.50
C VAL A 35 13.03 7.45 18.53
N ASP A 36 12.68 6.24 18.11
CA ASP A 36 12.79 5.06 18.96
C ASP A 36 14.28 4.76 19.30
N PRO A 37 14.60 4.38 20.54
CA PRO A 37 15.98 4.08 20.94
C PRO A 37 16.67 2.98 20.14
N SER A 38 15.90 2.14 19.45
CA SER A 38 16.42 1.08 18.58
C SER A 38 16.88 1.58 17.20
N VAL A 39 16.59 2.85 16.87
CA VAL A 39 17.02 3.50 15.61
C VAL A 39 18.47 3.94 15.78
N ARG A 40 19.40 3.14 15.25
CA ARG A 40 20.84 3.39 15.35
C ARG A 40 21.54 2.87 14.10
N GLY A 41 22.59 3.54 13.69
CA GLY A 41 23.43 3.10 12.57
C GLY A 41 24.02 4.26 11.79
N LYS A 42 24.89 3.92 10.86
CA LYS A 42 25.49 4.87 9.92
C LYS A 42 24.74 4.78 8.60
N ILE A 43 24.43 5.91 8.02
CA ILE A 43 23.82 6.02 6.70
C ILE A 43 24.84 6.62 5.72
N ASP A 44 24.77 6.19 4.47
CA ASP A 44 25.51 6.80 3.37
C ASP A 44 24.48 7.33 2.37
N VAL A 45 24.30 8.64 2.36
CA VAL A 45 23.29 9.31 1.56
C VAL A 45 23.96 10.39 0.72
N ARG A 46 23.58 10.47 -0.54
CA ARG A 46 24.08 11.49 -1.48
C ARG A 46 22.89 12.14 -2.18
N SER A 47 22.78 13.44 -2.06
CA SER A 47 21.84 14.23 -2.86
C SER A 47 22.64 15.24 -3.66
N TYR A 48 22.35 15.32 -4.95
CA TYR A 48 23.00 16.24 -5.89
C TYR A 48 22.06 17.35 -6.35
N ASP A 49 20.75 17.17 -6.09
CA ASP A 49 19.72 18.09 -6.57
C ASP A 49 19.19 18.97 -5.44
N VAL A 50 18.77 20.18 -5.82
CA VAL A 50 18.02 21.06 -4.92
C VAL A 50 16.58 20.54 -4.84
N LEU A 51 16.20 19.99 -3.69
CA LEU A 51 14.88 19.44 -3.45
C LEU A 51 13.95 20.51 -2.87
N ASN A 52 12.69 20.52 -3.32
CA ASN A 52 11.64 21.26 -2.61
C ASN A 52 11.22 20.54 -1.34
N GLU A 53 10.39 21.15 -0.49
CA GLU A 53 10.01 20.60 0.82
C GLU A 53 9.34 19.21 0.70
N GLU A 54 8.41 19.03 -0.24
CA GLU A 54 7.74 17.75 -0.47
C GLU A 54 8.71 16.68 -0.98
N GLN A 55 9.59 17.03 -1.90
CA GLN A 55 10.63 16.12 -2.41
C GLN A 55 11.62 15.75 -1.31
N TYR A 56 11.98 16.71 -0.47
CA TYR A 56 12.89 16.48 0.66
C TYR A 56 12.26 15.57 1.70
N TYR A 57 10.98 15.74 1.99
CA TYR A 57 10.24 14.82 2.85
C TYR A 57 10.15 13.41 2.27
N SER A 58 9.79 13.26 1.00
CA SER A 58 9.78 11.96 0.32
C SER A 58 11.17 11.31 0.30
N PHE A 59 12.21 12.08 0.06
CA PHE A 59 13.59 11.62 0.13
C PHE A 59 13.94 11.09 1.53
N PHE A 60 13.57 11.79 2.57
CA PHE A 60 13.75 11.37 3.96
C PHE A 60 13.07 10.03 4.26
N LEU A 61 11.81 9.87 3.86
CA LEU A 61 11.07 8.61 4.03
C LEU A 61 11.75 7.44 3.32
N ASN A 62 12.18 7.65 2.07
CA ASN A 62 12.87 6.64 1.27
C ASN A 62 14.22 6.24 1.87
N VAL A 63 15.00 7.19 2.38
CA VAL A 63 16.26 6.89 3.07
C VAL A 63 16.00 6.02 4.29
N LEU A 64 15.06 6.40 5.17
CA LEU A 64 14.75 5.61 6.36
C LEU A 64 14.28 4.19 6.02
N GLU A 65 13.49 4.04 4.96
CA GLU A 65 13.05 2.74 4.48
C GLU A 65 14.21 1.83 4.07
N VAL A 66 15.15 2.34 3.25
CA VAL A 66 16.33 1.57 2.82
C VAL A 66 17.11 1.02 4.01
N TYR A 67 17.12 1.76 5.12
CA TYR A 67 17.77 1.32 6.35
C TYR A 67 16.86 0.53 7.30
N GLY A 68 15.64 0.18 6.86
CA GLY A 68 14.69 -0.67 7.59
C GLY A 68 13.91 0.03 8.69
N TYR A 69 13.71 1.34 8.56
CA TYR A 69 12.92 2.17 9.47
C TYR A 69 11.64 2.65 8.79
N ALA A 70 10.60 2.88 9.58
CA ALA A 70 9.33 3.43 9.13
C ALA A 70 8.99 4.71 9.91
N VAL A 71 8.34 5.63 9.23
CA VAL A 71 7.81 6.86 9.82
C VAL A 71 6.30 6.71 9.97
N VAL A 72 5.81 6.91 11.17
CA VAL A 72 4.38 6.95 11.50
C VAL A 72 4.03 8.36 11.90
N GLU A 73 3.12 8.99 11.15
CA GLU A 73 2.60 10.31 11.49
C GLU A 73 1.45 10.13 12.49
N MET A 74 1.57 10.79 13.64
CA MET A 74 0.55 10.77 14.69
C MET A 74 -0.48 11.87 14.43
N ASP A 75 -1.68 11.74 14.99
CA ASP A 75 -2.78 12.72 14.85
C ASP A 75 -2.37 14.14 15.32
N SER A 76 -1.36 14.23 16.16
CA SER A 76 -0.77 15.49 16.62
C SER A 76 0.18 16.15 15.60
N GLY A 77 0.39 15.56 14.42
CA GLY A 77 1.37 16.01 13.44
C GLY A 77 2.83 15.67 13.79
N VAL A 78 3.05 14.94 14.87
CA VAL A 78 4.38 14.47 15.31
C VAL A 78 4.75 13.22 14.52
N LEU A 79 5.98 13.17 14.00
CA LEU A 79 6.51 12.01 13.29
C LEU A 79 7.21 11.08 14.29
N LYS A 80 6.84 9.80 14.29
CA LYS A 80 7.50 8.77 15.09
C LYS A 80 8.29 7.84 14.18
N ILE A 81 9.60 7.69 14.45
CA ILE A 81 10.49 6.81 13.69
C ILE A 81 10.73 5.53 14.50
N ILE A 82 10.39 4.39 13.89
CA ILE A 82 10.48 3.06 14.49
C ILE A 82 11.09 2.07 13.49
N LYS A 83 11.46 0.88 13.94
CA LYS A 83 11.80 -0.20 12.98
C LYS A 83 10.58 -0.58 12.15
N ALA A 84 10.79 -0.81 10.86
CA ALA A 84 9.71 -1.15 9.94
C ALA A 84 8.89 -2.38 10.38
N LYS A 85 9.55 -3.39 10.97
CA LYS A 85 8.88 -4.57 11.52
C LYS A 85 7.94 -4.25 12.70
N ASP A 86 8.25 -3.22 13.49
CA ASP A 86 7.50 -2.84 14.68
C ASP A 86 6.34 -1.88 14.34
N SER A 87 6.29 -1.37 13.11
CA SER A 87 5.22 -0.51 12.62
C SER A 87 3.86 -1.21 12.63
N LYS A 88 3.83 -2.53 12.42
CA LYS A 88 2.59 -3.34 12.42
C LYS A 88 1.81 -3.29 13.74
N THR A 89 2.49 -3.01 14.86
CA THR A 89 1.90 -2.92 16.20
C THR A 89 1.71 -1.48 16.70
N SER A 90 2.11 -0.49 15.91
CA SER A 90 1.93 0.93 16.22
C SER A 90 0.53 1.40 15.84
N ALA A 91 0.07 2.49 16.45
CA ALA A 91 -1.16 3.17 16.07
C ALA A 91 -1.00 3.80 14.67
N ILE A 92 -1.25 3.01 13.63
CA ILE A 92 -1.17 3.43 12.24
C ILE A 92 -2.53 4.01 11.85
N PRO A 93 -2.58 5.18 11.18
CA PRO A 93 -3.84 5.74 10.70
C PRO A 93 -4.61 4.75 9.83
N VAL A 94 -5.89 4.56 10.13
CA VAL A 94 -6.80 3.74 9.33
C VAL A 94 -7.52 4.66 8.34
N VAL A 95 -7.48 4.29 7.08
CA VAL A 95 -8.01 5.09 5.98
C VAL A 95 -9.12 4.34 5.29
N GLY A 96 -10.18 5.04 4.92
CA GLY A 96 -11.30 4.49 4.18
C GLY A 96 -10.95 4.13 2.74
N ASP A 97 -11.90 3.44 2.08
CA ASP A 97 -11.71 2.92 0.71
C ASP A 97 -11.56 4.03 -0.35
N SER A 98 -12.18 5.19 -0.12
CA SER A 98 -12.20 6.33 -1.05
C SER A 98 -11.08 7.37 -0.83
N ASP A 99 -10.36 7.28 0.28
CA ASP A 99 -9.39 8.32 0.63
C ASP A 99 -8.10 8.16 -0.16
N THR A 100 -7.71 9.20 -0.88
CA THR A 100 -6.43 9.25 -1.59
C THR A 100 -5.34 9.74 -0.64
N ILE A 101 -4.48 8.84 -0.21
CA ILE A 101 -3.34 9.20 0.63
C ILE A 101 -2.16 9.49 -0.28
N LYS A 102 -1.63 10.69 -0.14
CA LYS A 102 -0.37 11.10 -0.78
C LYS A 102 0.79 10.86 0.17
N GLY A 103 1.93 10.46 -0.38
CA GLY A 103 3.16 10.26 0.38
C GLY A 103 3.49 8.79 0.65
N ASP A 104 4.61 8.57 1.33
CA ASP A 104 5.17 7.23 1.62
C ASP A 104 5.00 6.84 3.09
N ASN A 105 4.11 7.52 3.83
CA ASN A 105 3.79 7.18 5.21
C ASN A 105 3.15 5.79 5.29
N VAL A 106 3.37 5.11 6.41
CA VAL A 106 2.72 3.82 6.68
C VAL A 106 1.26 4.05 7.08
N VAL A 107 0.35 3.37 6.39
CA VAL A 107 -1.09 3.47 6.58
C VAL A 107 -1.74 2.10 6.57
N THR A 108 -2.93 1.99 7.16
CA THR A 108 -3.80 0.83 7.04
C THR A 108 -5.05 1.21 6.26
N ARG A 109 -5.34 0.50 5.17
CA ARG A 109 -6.56 0.66 4.39
C ARG A 109 -7.46 -0.55 4.58
N VAL A 110 -8.74 -0.27 4.74
CA VAL A 110 -9.81 -1.27 4.76
C VAL A 110 -10.49 -1.27 3.39
N VAL A 111 -10.44 -2.39 2.70
CA VAL A 111 -11.05 -2.56 1.36
C VAL A 111 -12.14 -3.61 1.44
N THR A 112 -13.36 -3.26 1.02
CA THR A 112 -14.48 -4.19 0.91
C THR A 112 -14.54 -4.75 -0.50
N VAL A 113 -14.60 -6.08 -0.62
CA VAL A 113 -14.68 -6.81 -1.89
C VAL A 113 -16.10 -7.35 -2.05
N ARG A 114 -16.68 -7.28 -3.25
CA ARG A 114 -18.10 -7.64 -3.49
C ARG A 114 -18.27 -8.90 -4.32
N ASN A 115 -17.49 -9.05 -5.39
CA ASN A 115 -17.71 -10.06 -6.42
C ASN A 115 -16.74 -11.23 -6.32
N VAL A 116 -15.58 -11.02 -5.68
CA VAL A 116 -14.53 -12.03 -5.54
C VAL A 116 -14.33 -12.36 -4.06
N SER A 117 -13.92 -13.60 -3.75
CA SER A 117 -13.61 -14.01 -2.39
C SER A 117 -12.27 -13.43 -1.92
N VAL A 118 -12.26 -12.78 -0.75
CA VAL A 118 -11.04 -12.28 -0.13
C VAL A 118 -10.03 -13.38 0.20
N ARG A 119 -10.51 -14.62 0.40
CA ARG A 119 -9.65 -15.79 0.62
C ARG A 119 -8.78 -16.11 -0.60
N GLU A 120 -9.33 -15.95 -1.80
CA GLU A 120 -8.59 -16.17 -3.05
C GLU A 120 -7.63 -15.03 -3.36
N LEU A 121 -8.01 -13.79 -3.06
CA LEU A 121 -7.18 -12.61 -3.30
C LEU A 121 -6.01 -12.48 -2.32
N SER A 122 -6.20 -12.87 -1.08
CA SER A 122 -5.24 -12.63 0.01
C SER A 122 -3.83 -13.20 -0.27
N PRO A 123 -3.63 -14.43 -0.77
CA PRO A 123 -2.31 -14.96 -1.09
C PRO A 123 -1.60 -14.14 -2.16
N LEU A 124 -2.34 -13.73 -3.20
CA LEU A 124 -1.81 -12.92 -4.30
C LEU A 124 -1.33 -11.55 -3.80
N LEU A 125 -2.15 -10.89 -3.00
CA LEU A 125 -1.84 -9.58 -2.44
C LEU A 125 -0.63 -9.63 -1.49
N ARG A 126 -0.46 -10.72 -0.74
CA ARG A 126 0.71 -10.91 0.12
C ARG A 126 2.01 -10.99 -0.68
N GLN A 127 1.99 -11.61 -1.87
CA GLN A 127 3.16 -11.66 -2.73
C GLN A 127 3.51 -10.29 -3.33
N LEU A 128 2.52 -9.44 -3.54
CA LEU A 128 2.69 -8.09 -4.10
C LEU A 128 2.99 -7.03 -3.04
N ASN A 129 2.75 -7.35 -1.77
CA ASN A 129 3.05 -6.45 -0.66
C ASN A 129 4.51 -6.60 -0.25
N ASP A 130 5.10 -5.54 0.27
CA ASP A 130 6.46 -5.54 0.76
C ASP A 130 6.59 -6.41 2.03
N ASN A 131 7.13 -7.62 1.87
CA ASN A 131 7.33 -8.55 2.97
C ASN A 131 8.53 -8.19 3.86
N ALA A 132 9.45 -7.37 3.36
CA ALA A 132 10.68 -7.00 4.08
C ALA A 132 10.46 -5.84 5.06
N GLY A 133 9.38 -5.06 4.90
CA GLY A 133 9.11 -3.85 5.65
C GLY A 133 7.84 -3.88 6.50
N ALA A 134 7.13 -2.76 6.52
CA ALA A 134 5.90 -2.55 7.27
C ALA A 134 4.66 -3.24 6.68
N GLY A 135 4.81 -3.93 5.53
CA GLY A 135 3.70 -4.51 4.78
C GLY A 135 3.01 -5.68 5.47
N ASN A 136 1.68 -5.64 5.55
CA ASN A 136 0.85 -6.75 6.05
C ASN A 136 -0.49 -6.77 5.31
N VAL A 137 -1.00 -7.98 5.02
CA VAL A 137 -2.32 -8.20 4.43
C VAL A 137 -3.08 -9.21 5.28
N VAL A 138 -4.19 -8.77 5.84
CA VAL A 138 -5.11 -9.59 6.64
C VAL A 138 -6.48 -9.57 5.98
N HIS A 139 -7.13 -10.72 5.88
CA HIS A 139 -8.49 -10.83 5.38
C HIS A 139 -9.46 -11.24 6.48
N TYR A 140 -10.71 -10.82 6.33
CA TYR A 140 -11.80 -11.18 7.21
C TYR A 140 -12.97 -11.69 6.37
N ASP A 141 -13.08 -13.02 6.26
CA ASP A 141 -14.03 -13.71 5.39
C ASP A 141 -15.50 -13.35 5.65
N PRO A 142 -15.99 -13.28 6.91
CA PRO A 142 -17.41 -13.06 7.16
C PRO A 142 -17.97 -11.75 6.58
N ALA A 143 -17.14 -10.72 6.48
CA ALA A 143 -17.52 -9.44 5.91
C ALA A 143 -16.93 -9.20 4.51
N ASN A 144 -16.18 -10.16 3.97
CA ASN A 144 -15.45 -10.06 2.71
C ASN A 144 -14.56 -8.80 2.62
N ILE A 145 -13.79 -8.55 3.69
CA ILE A 145 -12.95 -7.35 3.86
C ILE A 145 -11.47 -7.75 3.87
N ILE A 146 -10.65 -6.90 3.26
CA ILE A 146 -9.19 -6.98 3.30
C ILE A 146 -8.64 -5.75 4.02
N LEU A 147 -7.77 -5.97 5.00
CA LEU A 147 -6.98 -4.91 5.63
C LEU A 147 -5.57 -4.97 5.06
N ILE A 148 -5.12 -3.87 4.50
CA ILE A 148 -3.80 -3.73 3.91
C ILE A 148 -3.04 -2.68 4.69
N THR A 149 -1.96 -3.09 5.35
CA THR A 149 -1.04 -2.18 6.04
C THR A 149 0.25 -2.10 5.24
N GLY A 150 0.78 -0.91 5.06
CA GLY A 150 2.02 -0.69 4.33
C GLY A 150 2.19 0.77 3.94
N ARG A 151 3.18 1.06 3.10
CA ARG A 151 3.37 2.41 2.56
C ARG A 151 2.17 2.82 1.71
N ALA A 152 1.78 4.08 1.81
CA ALA A 152 0.61 4.60 1.10
C ALA A 152 0.65 4.32 -0.41
N ALA A 153 1.80 4.48 -1.06
CA ALA A 153 1.97 4.17 -2.47
C ALA A 153 1.68 2.69 -2.80
N VAL A 154 2.18 1.75 -1.98
CA VAL A 154 1.96 0.31 -2.15
C VAL A 154 0.50 -0.04 -1.85
N VAL A 155 -0.05 0.49 -0.76
CA VAL A 155 -1.44 0.27 -0.34
C VAL A 155 -2.42 0.77 -1.41
N ASN A 156 -2.18 1.95 -1.99
CA ASN A 156 -3.00 2.50 -3.08
C ASN A 156 -2.95 1.60 -4.32
N ARG A 157 -1.76 1.13 -4.70
CA ARG A 157 -1.59 0.20 -5.83
C ARG A 157 -2.34 -1.12 -5.59
N LEU A 158 -2.25 -1.69 -4.39
CA LEU A 158 -2.97 -2.92 -4.06
C LEU A 158 -4.47 -2.73 -4.04
N ALA A 159 -4.98 -1.61 -3.51
CA ALA A 159 -6.39 -1.27 -3.53
C ALA A 159 -6.93 -1.13 -4.98
N GLU A 160 -6.15 -0.51 -5.87
CA GLU A 160 -6.51 -0.42 -7.29
C GLU A 160 -6.55 -1.80 -7.98
N ILE A 161 -5.60 -2.69 -7.66
CA ILE A 161 -5.60 -4.07 -8.16
C ILE A 161 -6.85 -4.81 -7.68
N ILE A 162 -7.18 -4.72 -6.39
CA ILE A 162 -8.39 -5.34 -5.83
C ILE A 162 -9.62 -4.84 -6.56
N LYS A 163 -9.75 -3.53 -6.74
CA LYS A 163 -10.89 -2.93 -7.43
C LYS A 163 -11.04 -3.46 -8.86
N ARG A 164 -9.96 -3.58 -9.61
CA ARG A 164 -9.99 -4.12 -10.98
C ARG A 164 -10.36 -5.60 -11.01
N VAL A 165 -9.82 -6.40 -10.11
CA VAL A 165 -10.14 -7.83 -10.01
C VAL A 165 -11.58 -8.03 -9.57
N ASP A 166 -12.06 -7.24 -8.62
CA ASP A 166 -13.44 -7.29 -8.15
C ASP A 166 -14.43 -6.91 -9.25
N GLN A 167 -14.12 -5.88 -10.05
CA GLN A 167 -14.92 -5.51 -11.24
C GLN A 167 -14.92 -6.61 -12.31
N ALA A 168 -13.77 -7.27 -12.54
CA ALA A 168 -13.69 -8.38 -13.48
C ALA A 168 -14.43 -9.64 -12.98
N GLY A 169 -14.63 -9.77 -11.68
CA GLY A 169 -15.42 -10.82 -11.03
C GLY A 169 -16.92 -10.56 -11.01
N ASP A 170 -17.36 -9.39 -11.48
CA ASP A 170 -18.77 -9.04 -11.56
C ASP A 170 -19.44 -9.97 -12.58
N LYS A 171 -20.23 -10.91 -12.06
CA LYS A 171 -21.04 -11.82 -12.87
C LYS A 171 -22.37 -11.15 -13.06
N GLU A 172 -22.54 -10.48 -14.20
CA GLU A 172 -23.83 -9.92 -14.59
C GLU A 172 -24.86 -11.05 -14.66
N ILE A 173 -25.89 -10.96 -13.83
CA ILE A 173 -26.99 -11.92 -13.82
C ILE A 173 -28.07 -11.37 -14.74
N GLU A 174 -28.22 -11.97 -15.92
CA GLU A 174 -29.32 -11.67 -16.82
C GLU A 174 -30.49 -12.63 -16.54
N VAL A 175 -31.65 -12.05 -16.25
CA VAL A 175 -32.89 -12.81 -16.08
C VAL A 175 -33.64 -12.85 -17.40
N VAL A 176 -33.67 -14.00 -18.05
CA VAL A 176 -34.37 -14.20 -19.31
C VAL A 176 -35.70 -14.91 -19.06
N GLU A 177 -36.81 -14.25 -19.38
CA GLU A 177 -38.14 -14.86 -19.32
C GLU A 177 -38.36 -15.78 -20.53
N LEU A 178 -38.53 -17.08 -20.27
CA LEU A 178 -38.76 -18.07 -21.31
C LEU A 178 -40.24 -18.18 -21.64
N LYS A 179 -40.61 -17.82 -22.86
CA LYS A 179 -42.02 -17.88 -23.31
C LYS A 179 -42.44 -19.24 -23.88
N ASN A 180 -41.52 -19.97 -24.53
CA ASN A 180 -41.83 -21.17 -25.29
C ASN A 180 -40.94 -22.38 -25.01
N ALA A 181 -40.12 -22.32 -23.99
CA ALA A 181 -39.21 -23.40 -23.61
C ALA A 181 -39.26 -23.67 -22.10
N SER A 182 -39.02 -24.90 -21.70
CA SER A 182 -38.89 -25.27 -20.29
C SER A 182 -37.54 -24.79 -19.74
N ALA A 183 -37.56 -24.15 -18.58
CA ALA A 183 -36.33 -23.72 -17.88
C ALA A 183 -35.38 -24.89 -17.65
N ALA A 184 -35.87 -26.08 -17.31
CA ALA A 184 -35.08 -27.28 -17.11
C ALA A 184 -34.36 -27.76 -18.38
N GLU A 185 -34.95 -27.58 -19.53
CA GLU A 185 -34.38 -27.94 -20.83
C GLU A 185 -33.28 -26.94 -21.23
N MET A 186 -33.52 -25.66 -21.01
CA MET A 186 -32.52 -24.60 -21.26
C MET A 186 -31.29 -24.75 -20.36
N VAL A 187 -31.46 -25.08 -19.08
CA VAL A 187 -30.34 -25.35 -18.15
C VAL A 187 -29.48 -26.51 -18.65
N ARG A 188 -30.12 -27.61 -19.16
CA ARG A 188 -29.36 -28.74 -19.70
C ARG A 188 -28.53 -28.37 -20.94
N ILE A 189 -29.10 -27.52 -21.81
CA ILE A 189 -28.43 -27.05 -23.03
C ILE A 189 -27.25 -26.14 -22.65
N VAL A 190 -27.44 -25.20 -21.73
CA VAL A 190 -26.40 -24.27 -21.29
C VAL A 190 -25.26 -25.05 -20.58
N ASP A 191 -25.59 -26.01 -19.73
CA ASP A 191 -24.62 -26.88 -19.07
C ASP A 191 -23.80 -27.73 -20.07
N ALA A 192 -24.46 -28.22 -21.12
CA ALA A 192 -23.79 -28.98 -22.17
C ALA A 192 -22.82 -28.09 -22.97
N LEU A 193 -23.22 -26.85 -23.27
CA LEU A 193 -22.42 -25.87 -24.00
C LEU A 193 -21.22 -25.41 -23.17
N SER A 194 -21.39 -25.13 -21.86
CA SER A 194 -20.31 -24.71 -20.96
C SER A 194 -19.23 -25.78 -20.85
N LYS A 195 -19.62 -27.06 -20.71
CA LYS A 195 -18.68 -28.19 -20.65
C LYS A 195 -17.90 -28.40 -21.94
N THR A 196 -18.48 -28.08 -23.10
CA THR A 196 -17.78 -28.14 -24.39
C THR A 196 -16.80 -26.98 -24.59
N THR A 197 -17.05 -25.84 -23.96
CA THR A 197 -16.15 -24.67 -24.06
C THR A 197 -14.91 -24.85 -23.19
N ASP A 198 -15.05 -25.42 -22.00
CA ASP A 198 -13.91 -25.72 -21.10
C ASP A 198 -12.98 -26.81 -21.69
N ALA A 199 -13.52 -27.77 -22.44
CA ALA A 199 -12.73 -28.82 -23.07
C ALA A 199 -11.87 -28.31 -24.26
N LYS A 200 -12.21 -27.16 -24.86
CA LYS A 200 -11.44 -26.55 -25.96
C LYS A 200 -10.31 -25.62 -25.48
N ASN A 201 -10.28 -25.25 -24.23
CA ASN A 201 -9.29 -24.31 -23.68
C ASN A 201 -8.18 -24.98 -22.88
N THR A 202 -8.03 -26.32 -22.98
CA THR A 202 -6.87 -27.02 -22.42
C THR A 202 -5.78 -27.02 -23.48
N PRO A 203 -4.66 -26.27 -23.32
CA PRO A 203 -3.53 -26.37 -24.22
C PRO A 203 -2.94 -27.78 -24.10
N ALA A 204 -2.93 -28.50 -25.21
CA ALA A 204 -2.16 -29.74 -25.33
C ALA A 204 -0.67 -29.38 -25.29
N PHE A 205 0.02 -29.80 -24.24
CA PHE A 205 1.49 -29.90 -24.18
C PHE A 205 1.90 -31.30 -24.54
#